data_c41247dda96c7d36c486df42eb63b30a
#
_entry.id   c41247dda96c7d36c486df42eb63b30a
#
_cell.length_a   1.000
_cell.length_b   1.000
_cell.length_c   1.000
_cell.angle_alpha   90.00
_cell.angle_beta   90.00
_cell.angle_gamma   90.00
#
_symmetry.space_group_name_H-M   'P 1'
#
loop_
_entity.id
_entity.type
_entity.pdbx_description
1 polymer ?
#
loop_
_entity_poly.entity_id
_entity_poly.type
_entity_poly.pdbx_seq_one_letter_code
_entity_poly.pdbx_strand_id
1 'polypeptide(L)'
;VGKGYNEEKTLDEVAMGDYDDERPDWRELDRRRDRSTFYGRQEKGAGKKKEAPKDRWQQGRVKDALSRLFKGDKGTPEHDKLFARLHNAYGSEAFAKQAEKYMAKYGLPDDAPTLILFLDLKDAEVCGATLDKLRELYTSFPPRQKEDAKRKISIAAMAHKIKEVRIKAQEVIEELEE
;
A
#
# COMPACT_ATOMS: atom_id res chain seq x y z
N VAL A 1 62.14 -30.87 73.08
CA VAL A 1 60.99 -30.04 73.13
C VAL A 1 61.38 -28.64 72.58
N GLY A 2 61.02 -28.27 71.40
CA GLY A 2 61.36 -26.98 70.83
C GLY A 2 60.68 -26.84 69.47
N LYS A 3 59.60 -26.14 69.48
CA LYS A 3 58.72 -25.86 68.32
C LYS A 3 59.47 -24.96 67.31
N GLY A 4 59.53 -25.41 66.06
CA GLY A 4 59.82 -24.56 64.93
C GLY A 4 58.52 -23.79 64.55
N TYR A 5 58.61 -22.50 64.35
CA TYR A 5 57.62 -21.70 63.71
C TYR A 5 58.03 -21.55 62.25
N ASN A 6 57.22 -22.13 61.38
CA ASN A 6 57.19 -21.83 59.94
C ASN A 6 56.65 -20.47 59.74
N GLU A 7 57.36 -19.55 59.16
CA GLU A 7 56.90 -18.31 58.64
C GLU A 7 56.11 -18.59 57.32
N GLU A 8 54.77 -18.54 57.41
CA GLU A 8 53.91 -18.47 56.27
C GLU A 8 54.17 -17.12 55.58
N LYS A 9 54.89 -17.17 54.46
CA LYS A 9 54.91 -16.08 53.49
C LYS A 9 53.46 -15.91 52.96
N THR A 10 52.85 -14.82 53.27
CA THR A 10 51.52 -14.46 52.77
C THR A 10 51.55 -14.31 51.27
N LEU A 11 50.59 -14.94 50.62
CA LEU A 11 50.37 -15.02 49.18
C LEU A 11 50.02 -13.64 48.52
N ASP A 12 50.08 -12.53 49.29
CA ASP A 12 49.71 -11.19 48.81
C ASP A 12 50.86 -10.40 48.18
N GLU A 13 52.09 -10.88 48.24
CA GLU A 13 53.25 -10.09 47.79
C GLU A 13 53.77 -10.47 46.38
N VAL A 14 53.17 -11.45 45.70
CA VAL A 14 53.64 -11.93 44.39
C VAL A 14 52.70 -11.51 43.22
N ALA A 15 51.56 -10.86 43.49
CA ALA A 15 50.56 -10.60 42.46
C ALA A 15 50.46 -9.15 41.99
N MET A 16 51.34 -8.25 42.41
CA MET A 16 51.16 -6.81 42.13
C MET A 16 52.21 -6.16 41.25
N GLY A 17 52.98 -6.94 40.49
CA GLY A 17 54.16 -6.41 39.82
C GLY A 17 54.17 -6.32 38.33
N ASP A 18 53.28 -6.94 37.56
CA ASP A 18 53.53 -7.09 36.12
C ASP A 18 52.33 -6.89 35.18
N TYR A 19 51.21 -6.37 35.66
CA TYR A 19 50.04 -6.20 34.78
C TYR A 19 49.75 -4.75 34.29
N ASP A 20 50.57 -3.79 34.67
CA ASP A 20 50.29 -2.39 34.41
C ASP A 20 50.90 -1.82 33.12
N ASP A 21 51.81 -2.58 32.47
CA ASP A 21 52.57 -2.09 31.31
C ASP A 21 52.04 -2.52 29.95
N GLU A 22 51.03 -3.40 29.89
CA GLU A 22 50.45 -3.85 28.60
C GLU A 22 49.04 -3.33 28.33
N ARG A 23 48.44 -2.57 29.23
CA ARG A 23 47.11 -1.98 28.94
C ARG A 23 47.29 -0.67 28.18
N PRO A 24 46.84 -0.61 26.91
CA PRO A 24 46.90 0.63 26.16
C PRO A 24 46.11 1.69 26.91
N ASP A 25 46.72 2.88 27.06
CA ASP A 25 46.12 4.04 27.72
C ASP A 25 44.74 4.34 27.10
N TRP A 26 43.72 4.56 27.93
CA TRP A 26 42.34 4.89 27.49
C TRP A 26 42.33 6.03 26.51
N ARG A 27 43.23 7.00 26.61
CA ARG A 27 43.35 8.08 25.65
C ARG A 27 43.84 7.60 24.27
N GLU A 28 44.65 6.56 24.23
CA GLU A 28 45.11 5.98 22.98
C GLU A 28 44.04 5.10 22.32
N LEU A 29 43.24 4.39 23.10
CA LEU A 29 42.09 3.64 22.63
C LEU A 29 41.01 4.58 22.07
N ASP A 30 40.72 5.69 22.74
CA ASP A 30 39.76 6.69 22.25
C ASP A 30 40.28 7.39 20.98
N ARG A 31 41.57 7.72 20.93
CA ARG A 31 42.20 8.29 19.73
C ARG A 31 42.19 7.31 18.55
N ARG A 32 42.37 6.00 18.78
CA ARG A 32 42.24 4.97 17.76
C ARG A 32 40.80 4.85 17.27
N ARG A 33 39.83 4.87 18.16
CA ARG A 33 38.41 4.81 17.83
C ARG A 33 37.97 6.02 17.02
N ASP A 34 38.35 7.21 17.43
CA ASP A 34 38.04 8.46 16.73
C ASP A 34 38.74 8.55 15.37
N ARG A 35 39.96 8.05 15.27
CA ARG A 35 40.69 7.99 14.01
C ARG A 35 40.04 7.02 13.03
N SER A 36 39.58 5.86 13.50
CA SER A 36 38.92 4.87 12.65
C SER A 36 37.57 5.35 12.14
N THR A 37 36.81 6.08 12.95
CA THR A 37 35.53 6.69 12.54
C THR A 37 35.73 7.86 11.59
N PHE A 38 36.78 8.67 11.77
CA PHE A 38 37.09 9.80 10.92
C PHE A 38 37.60 9.37 9.54
N TYR A 39 38.55 8.48 9.46
CA TYR A 39 39.08 7.98 8.19
C TYR A 39 38.06 7.12 7.43
N GLY A 40 37.29 6.28 8.12
CA GLY A 40 36.20 5.53 7.50
C GLY A 40 35.08 6.42 6.94
N ARG A 41 34.96 7.66 7.40
CA ARG A 41 34.01 8.64 6.90
C ARG A 41 34.53 9.38 5.67
N GLN A 42 35.84 9.62 5.57
CA GLN A 42 36.45 10.26 4.39
C GLN A 42 36.54 9.33 3.18
N GLU A 43 36.86 8.04 3.37
CA GLU A 43 36.89 7.10 2.25
C GLU A 43 35.49 6.75 1.71
N LYS A 44 34.44 6.87 2.52
CA LYS A 44 33.03 6.72 2.06
C LYS A 44 32.47 7.97 1.38
N GLY A 45 33.22 9.07 1.37
CA GLY A 45 32.78 10.34 0.78
C GLY A 45 32.86 10.41 -0.75
N ALA A 46 33.55 9.46 -1.41
CA ALA A 46 33.62 9.36 -2.87
C ALA A 46 32.73 8.25 -3.46
N GLY A 47 32.11 7.43 -2.62
CA GLY A 47 31.11 6.45 -3.05
C GLY A 47 29.73 7.07 -3.06
N LYS A 48 29.03 6.96 -4.22
CA LYS A 48 27.61 7.29 -4.41
C LYS A 48 26.85 7.19 -3.09
N LYS A 49 26.30 8.32 -2.61
CA LYS A 49 25.34 8.31 -1.50
C LYS A 49 24.37 7.16 -1.79
N LYS A 50 24.50 6.04 -1.07
CA LYS A 50 23.42 5.05 -1.07
C LYS A 50 22.23 5.85 -0.58
N GLU A 51 21.30 6.12 -1.50
CA GLU A 51 20.01 6.69 -1.11
C GLU A 51 19.53 5.85 0.07
N ALA A 52 19.28 6.50 1.20
CA ALA A 52 18.69 5.82 2.34
C ALA A 52 17.52 5.00 1.79
N PRO A 53 17.32 3.75 2.22
CA PRO A 53 16.21 2.97 1.73
C PRO A 53 14.96 3.82 1.93
N LYS A 54 14.41 4.31 0.80
CA LYS A 54 13.22 5.17 0.81
C LYS A 54 12.20 4.39 1.59
N ASP A 55 11.80 4.90 2.73
CA ASP A 55 10.91 4.24 3.65
C ASP A 55 9.71 3.77 2.83
N ARG A 56 9.45 2.48 2.81
CA ARG A 56 8.39 1.85 2.01
C ARG A 56 7.04 2.54 2.23
N TRP A 57 6.89 3.11 3.42
CA TRP A 57 5.74 3.89 3.82
C TRP A 57 5.69 5.28 3.14
N GLN A 58 6.82 5.95 3.02
CA GLN A 58 6.91 7.23 2.31
C GLN A 58 6.68 7.06 0.82
N GLN A 59 7.18 5.98 0.22
CA GLN A 59 6.92 5.66 -1.19
C GLN A 59 5.43 5.39 -1.44
N GLY A 60 4.75 4.68 -0.53
CA GLY A 60 3.31 4.47 -0.59
C GLY A 60 2.55 5.80 -0.57
N ARG A 61 2.86 6.68 0.38
CA ARG A 61 2.20 8.00 0.50
C ARG A 61 2.42 8.89 -0.72
N VAL A 62 3.63 8.91 -1.28
CA VAL A 62 3.93 9.67 -2.50
C VAL A 62 3.16 9.12 -3.69
N LYS A 63 3.11 7.79 -3.84
CA LYS A 63 2.35 7.13 -4.90
C LYS A 63 0.86 7.42 -4.77
N ASP A 64 0.31 7.36 -3.56
CA ASP A 64 -1.10 7.68 -3.30
C ASP A 64 -1.42 9.16 -3.56
N ALA A 65 -0.53 10.07 -3.16
CA ALA A 65 -0.69 11.49 -3.44
C ALA A 65 -0.67 11.77 -4.95
N LEU A 66 0.27 11.17 -5.69
CA LEU A 66 0.34 11.28 -7.14
C LEU A 66 -0.91 10.70 -7.80
N SER A 67 -1.35 9.51 -7.39
CA SER A 67 -2.55 8.88 -7.96
C SER A 67 -3.82 9.73 -7.73
N ARG A 68 -3.92 10.43 -6.60
CA ARG A 68 -5.01 11.38 -6.31
C ARG A 68 -4.96 12.59 -7.23
N LEU A 69 -3.78 13.15 -7.49
CA LEU A 69 -3.60 14.27 -8.41
C LEU A 69 -4.02 13.91 -9.84
N PHE A 70 -3.68 12.69 -10.30
CA PHE A 70 -4.06 12.23 -11.64
C PHE A 70 -5.55 11.89 -11.77
N LYS A 71 -6.26 11.64 -10.67
CA LYS A 71 -7.71 11.38 -10.67
C LYS A 71 -8.56 12.66 -10.74
N GLY A 72 -7.95 13.85 -10.67
CA GLY A 72 -8.67 15.13 -10.69
C GLY A 72 -9.72 15.21 -9.58
N ASP A 73 -10.96 15.59 -9.92
CA ASP A 73 -12.06 15.74 -8.96
C ASP A 73 -12.38 14.43 -8.20
N LYS A 74 -12.12 13.27 -8.82
CA LYS A 74 -12.26 11.95 -8.19
C LYS A 74 -11.15 11.61 -7.19
N GLY A 75 -10.12 12.46 -7.03
CA GLY A 75 -9.06 12.33 -6.03
C GLY A 75 -9.31 13.09 -4.72
N THR A 76 -10.45 13.75 -4.58
CA THR A 76 -10.78 14.62 -3.44
C THR A 76 -11.36 13.85 -2.25
N PRO A 77 -11.15 14.33 -0.99
CA PRO A 77 -11.79 13.74 0.18
C PRO A 77 -13.33 13.77 0.14
N GLU A 78 -13.92 14.70 -0.63
CA GLU A 78 -15.36 14.77 -0.83
C GLU A 78 -15.87 13.62 -1.71
N HIS A 79 -15.11 13.29 -2.76
CA HIS A 79 -15.38 12.11 -3.57
C HIS A 79 -15.32 10.84 -2.71
N ASP A 80 -14.28 10.67 -1.89
CA ASP A 80 -14.13 9.48 -1.02
C ASP A 80 -15.31 9.34 -0.07
N LYS A 81 -15.83 10.45 0.47
CA LYS A 81 -17.04 10.45 1.33
C LYS A 81 -18.30 10.04 0.58
N LEU A 82 -18.51 10.56 -0.63
CA LEU A 82 -19.69 10.21 -1.44
C LEU A 82 -19.60 8.77 -1.93
N PHE A 83 -18.41 8.35 -2.34
CA PHE A 83 -18.12 6.99 -2.75
C PHE A 83 -18.39 5.97 -1.61
N ALA A 84 -17.90 6.25 -0.42
CA ALA A 84 -18.19 5.42 0.75
C ALA A 84 -19.69 5.36 1.09
N ARG A 85 -20.41 6.49 0.98
CA ARG A 85 -21.86 6.52 1.19
C ARG A 85 -22.60 5.70 0.14
N LEU A 86 -22.18 5.76 -1.11
CA LEU A 86 -22.74 4.97 -2.20
C LEU A 86 -22.63 3.48 -1.92
N HIS A 87 -21.41 3.01 -1.55
CA HIS A 87 -21.17 1.60 -1.22
C HIS A 87 -21.96 1.15 0.02
N ASN A 88 -22.01 1.98 1.06
CA ASN A 88 -22.75 1.66 2.28
C ASN A 88 -24.28 1.64 2.06
N ALA A 89 -24.79 2.35 1.06
CA ALA A 89 -26.20 2.35 0.72
C ALA A 89 -26.62 1.17 -0.18
N TYR A 90 -25.65 0.40 -0.71
CA TYR A 90 -25.96 -0.73 -1.58
C TYR A 90 -26.87 -1.75 -0.90
N GLY A 91 -27.86 -2.24 -1.64
CA GLY A 91 -28.88 -3.15 -1.10
C GLY A 91 -30.05 -2.46 -0.37
N SER A 92 -29.99 -1.14 -0.16
CA SER A 92 -31.06 -0.35 0.45
C SER A 92 -31.80 0.52 -0.59
N GLU A 93 -32.98 0.99 -0.23
CA GLU A 93 -33.74 1.95 -1.09
C GLU A 93 -33.00 3.28 -1.31
N ALA A 94 -32.06 3.62 -0.42
CA ALA A 94 -31.27 4.82 -0.53
C ALA A 94 -30.19 4.74 -1.63
N PHE A 95 -29.88 3.55 -2.14
CA PHE A 95 -28.81 3.34 -3.13
C PHE A 95 -29.03 4.16 -4.39
N ALA A 96 -30.23 4.09 -4.98
CA ALA A 96 -30.55 4.83 -6.19
C ALA A 96 -30.33 6.35 -6.03
N LYS A 97 -30.76 6.92 -4.89
CA LYS A 97 -30.57 8.34 -4.57
C LYS A 97 -29.10 8.72 -4.37
N GLN A 98 -28.29 7.82 -3.79
CA GLN A 98 -26.86 8.06 -3.64
C GLN A 98 -26.12 7.93 -4.98
N ALA A 99 -26.53 6.98 -5.82
CA ALA A 99 -25.99 6.81 -7.18
C ALA A 99 -26.28 8.06 -8.05
N GLU A 100 -27.48 8.57 -8.01
CA GLU A 100 -27.86 9.80 -8.70
C GLU A 100 -27.00 11.01 -8.25
N LYS A 101 -26.84 11.20 -6.93
CA LYS A 101 -26.00 12.27 -6.38
C LYS A 101 -24.54 12.13 -6.77
N TYR A 102 -24.04 10.90 -6.80
CA TYR A 102 -22.68 10.64 -7.23
C TYR A 102 -22.50 10.97 -8.71
N MET A 103 -23.40 10.47 -9.56
CA MET A 103 -23.35 10.71 -11.01
C MET A 103 -23.49 12.17 -11.38
N ALA A 104 -24.34 12.92 -10.69
CA ALA A 104 -24.51 14.36 -10.92
C ALA A 104 -23.22 15.15 -10.68
N LYS A 105 -22.35 14.70 -9.79
CA LYS A 105 -21.11 15.41 -9.44
C LYS A 105 -19.88 14.86 -10.17
N TYR A 106 -19.78 13.56 -10.34
CA TYR A 106 -18.56 12.87 -10.80
C TYR A 106 -18.76 12.02 -12.06
N GLY A 107 -19.98 11.93 -12.56
CA GLY A 107 -20.32 11.02 -13.66
C GLY A 107 -20.26 9.55 -13.23
N LEU A 108 -20.21 8.65 -14.20
CA LEU A 108 -20.06 7.22 -13.92
C LEU A 108 -18.69 6.91 -13.26
N PRO A 109 -18.65 5.95 -12.33
CA PRO A 109 -17.40 5.47 -11.74
C PRO A 109 -16.49 4.85 -12.80
N ASP A 110 -15.17 4.76 -12.50
CA ASP A 110 -14.17 4.19 -13.40
C ASP A 110 -13.66 2.83 -12.90
N ASP A 111 -14.16 2.35 -11.79
CA ASP A 111 -13.78 1.08 -11.18
C ASP A 111 -14.82 0.00 -11.41
N ALA A 112 -14.39 -1.19 -11.80
CA ALA A 112 -15.27 -2.32 -12.09
C ALA A 112 -16.22 -2.68 -10.93
N PRO A 113 -15.77 -2.77 -9.66
CA PRO A 113 -16.65 -3.11 -8.56
C PRO A 113 -17.85 -2.17 -8.42
N THR A 114 -17.64 -0.86 -8.58
CA THR A 114 -18.75 0.12 -8.46
C THR A 114 -19.65 0.11 -9.69
N LEU A 115 -19.09 -0.03 -10.90
CA LEU A 115 -19.88 -0.18 -12.12
C LEU A 115 -20.80 -1.42 -12.03
N ILE A 116 -20.32 -2.51 -11.48
CA ILE A 116 -21.12 -3.73 -11.25
C ILE A 116 -22.35 -3.44 -10.36
N LEU A 117 -22.23 -2.58 -9.34
CA LEU A 117 -23.35 -2.20 -8.48
C LEU A 117 -24.38 -1.35 -9.22
N PHE A 118 -23.96 -0.52 -10.17
CA PHE A 118 -24.85 0.32 -10.97
C PHE A 118 -25.77 -0.48 -11.88
N LEU A 119 -25.41 -1.71 -12.26
CA LEU A 119 -26.29 -2.59 -13.02
C LEU A 119 -27.54 -3.04 -12.24
N ASP A 120 -27.59 -2.82 -10.92
CA ASP A 120 -28.77 -3.14 -10.12
C ASP A 120 -29.76 -1.93 -10.00
N LEU A 121 -29.44 -0.80 -10.63
CA LEU A 121 -30.33 0.36 -10.68
C LEU A 121 -31.54 0.04 -11.58
N LYS A 122 -32.64 0.77 -11.30
CA LYS A 122 -33.89 0.63 -12.07
C LYS A 122 -34.00 1.66 -13.21
N ASP A 123 -32.90 2.15 -13.68
CA ASP A 123 -32.80 3.16 -14.73
C ASP A 123 -32.10 2.54 -15.94
N ALA A 124 -32.83 2.52 -17.08
CA ALA A 124 -32.34 1.92 -18.32
C ALA A 124 -31.15 2.68 -18.92
N GLU A 125 -31.18 4.01 -18.87
CA GLU A 125 -30.11 4.84 -19.41
C GLU A 125 -28.81 4.66 -18.63
N VAL A 126 -28.92 4.69 -17.29
CA VAL A 126 -27.77 4.51 -16.41
C VAL A 126 -27.18 3.11 -16.56
N CYS A 127 -28.01 2.07 -16.59
CA CYS A 127 -27.56 0.69 -16.80
C CYS A 127 -26.91 0.54 -18.18
N GLY A 128 -27.53 1.14 -19.21
CA GLY A 128 -26.97 1.11 -20.57
C GLY A 128 -25.61 1.77 -20.68
N ALA A 129 -25.47 2.98 -20.11
CA ALA A 129 -24.19 3.69 -20.06
C ALA A 129 -23.13 2.95 -19.22
N THR A 130 -23.57 2.26 -18.15
CA THR A 130 -22.70 1.43 -17.33
C THR A 130 -22.16 0.22 -18.10
N LEU A 131 -22.99 -0.44 -18.90
CA LEU A 131 -22.58 -1.54 -19.78
C LEU A 131 -21.55 -1.08 -20.81
N ASP A 132 -21.78 0.07 -21.47
CA ASP A 132 -20.82 0.64 -22.42
C ASP A 132 -19.48 0.91 -21.75
N LYS A 133 -19.51 1.50 -20.56
CA LYS A 133 -18.30 1.81 -19.81
C LYS A 133 -17.56 0.56 -19.32
N LEU A 134 -18.28 -0.46 -18.89
CA LEU A 134 -17.68 -1.76 -18.54
C LEU A 134 -16.96 -2.39 -19.75
N ARG A 135 -17.58 -2.33 -20.93
CA ARG A 135 -16.99 -2.79 -22.20
C ARG A 135 -15.71 -2.02 -22.53
N GLU A 136 -15.77 -0.69 -22.49
CA GLU A 136 -14.62 0.19 -22.77
C GLU A 136 -13.42 -0.10 -21.85
N LEU A 137 -13.68 -0.23 -20.55
CA LEU A 137 -12.64 -0.41 -19.55
C LEU A 137 -12.23 -1.88 -19.34
N TYR A 138 -12.92 -2.84 -19.97
CA TYR A 138 -12.73 -4.26 -19.72
C TYR A 138 -11.28 -4.73 -19.90
N THR A 139 -10.61 -4.27 -20.95
CA THR A 139 -9.23 -4.64 -21.24
C THR A 139 -8.26 -4.19 -20.16
N SER A 140 -8.54 -3.06 -19.49
CA SER A 140 -7.71 -2.47 -18.43
C SER A 140 -7.90 -3.14 -17.06
N PHE A 141 -8.96 -3.92 -16.87
CA PHE A 141 -9.25 -4.55 -15.58
C PHE A 141 -8.31 -5.73 -15.28
N PRO A 142 -7.97 -5.93 -13.99
CA PRO A 142 -7.29 -7.15 -13.55
C PRO A 142 -8.14 -8.40 -13.83
N PRO A 143 -7.52 -9.59 -14.00
CA PRO A 143 -8.24 -10.82 -14.37
C PRO A 143 -9.48 -11.12 -13.51
N ARG A 144 -9.36 -10.98 -12.19
CA ARG A 144 -10.47 -11.20 -11.26
C ARG A 144 -11.64 -10.25 -11.51
N GLN A 145 -11.36 -8.96 -11.74
CA GLN A 145 -12.42 -7.98 -12.01
C GLN A 145 -13.07 -8.21 -13.37
N LYS A 146 -12.33 -8.73 -14.36
CA LYS A 146 -12.89 -9.15 -15.64
C LYS A 146 -13.91 -10.29 -15.46
N GLU A 147 -13.55 -11.30 -14.67
CA GLU A 147 -14.45 -12.42 -14.36
C GLU A 147 -15.71 -11.95 -13.60
N ASP A 148 -15.54 -11.08 -12.60
CA ASP A 148 -16.67 -10.54 -11.84
C ASP A 148 -17.59 -9.70 -12.72
N ALA A 149 -17.04 -8.84 -13.61
CA ALA A 149 -17.79 -8.04 -14.55
C ALA A 149 -18.55 -8.94 -15.55
N LYS A 150 -17.86 -9.90 -16.18
CA LYS A 150 -18.47 -10.84 -17.13
C LYS A 150 -19.64 -11.61 -16.49
N ARG A 151 -19.43 -12.11 -15.27
CA ARG A 151 -20.48 -12.81 -14.51
C ARG A 151 -21.70 -11.91 -14.25
N LYS A 152 -21.47 -10.67 -13.83
CA LYS A 152 -22.57 -9.73 -13.55
C LYS A 152 -23.31 -9.31 -14.80
N ILE A 153 -22.61 -9.07 -15.91
CA ILE A 153 -23.23 -8.78 -17.20
C ILE A 153 -24.08 -9.96 -17.67
N SER A 154 -23.59 -11.21 -17.54
CA SER A 154 -24.37 -12.42 -17.85
C SER A 154 -25.65 -12.52 -17.01
N ILE A 155 -25.58 -12.21 -15.72
CA ILE A 155 -26.76 -12.19 -14.86
C ILE A 155 -27.72 -11.10 -15.32
N ALA A 156 -27.23 -9.91 -15.68
CA ALA A 156 -28.05 -8.83 -16.20
C ALA A 156 -28.74 -9.21 -17.52
N ALA A 157 -28.04 -9.89 -18.44
CA ALA A 157 -28.61 -10.37 -19.69
C ALA A 157 -29.76 -11.36 -19.48
N MET A 158 -29.64 -12.24 -18.47
CA MET A 158 -30.66 -13.24 -18.18
C MET A 158 -31.81 -12.74 -17.35
N ALA A 159 -31.55 -11.91 -16.33
CA ALA A 159 -32.51 -11.67 -15.26
C ALA A 159 -32.80 -10.20 -14.96
N HIS A 160 -32.22 -9.23 -15.69
CA HIS A 160 -32.51 -7.80 -15.43
C HIS A 160 -33.98 -7.49 -15.70
N LYS A 161 -34.60 -6.64 -14.86
CA LYS A 161 -36.03 -6.30 -14.95
C LYS A 161 -36.38 -5.58 -16.23
N ILE A 162 -35.48 -4.75 -16.75
CA ILE A 162 -35.70 -3.91 -17.95
C ILE A 162 -35.21 -4.69 -19.17
N LYS A 163 -36.08 -4.88 -20.16
CA LYS A 163 -35.78 -5.65 -21.37
C LYS A 163 -34.63 -5.06 -22.20
N GLU A 164 -34.59 -3.75 -22.31
CA GLU A 164 -33.54 -3.04 -23.06
C GLU A 164 -32.13 -3.32 -22.48
N VAL A 165 -32.03 -3.33 -21.15
CA VAL A 165 -30.78 -3.65 -20.46
C VAL A 165 -30.36 -5.11 -20.70
N ARG A 166 -31.34 -6.06 -20.75
CA ARG A 166 -31.03 -7.46 -21.07
C ARG A 166 -30.46 -7.62 -22.47
N ILE A 167 -31.06 -6.96 -23.45
CA ILE A 167 -30.60 -7.03 -24.85
C ILE A 167 -29.19 -6.46 -24.96
N LYS A 168 -28.97 -5.27 -24.40
CA LYS A 168 -27.65 -4.63 -24.43
C LYS A 168 -26.60 -5.44 -23.68
N ALA A 169 -26.95 -6.04 -22.55
CA ALA A 169 -26.04 -6.89 -21.81
C ALA A 169 -25.64 -8.15 -22.61
N GLN A 170 -26.59 -8.70 -23.41
CA GLN A 170 -26.31 -9.81 -24.30
C GLN A 170 -25.31 -9.43 -25.40
N GLU A 171 -25.50 -8.27 -26.05
CA GLU A 171 -24.60 -7.73 -27.06
C GLU A 171 -23.19 -7.53 -26.50
N VAL A 172 -23.08 -6.95 -25.29
CA VAL A 172 -21.78 -6.72 -24.63
C VAL A 172 -21.08 -8.05 -24.31
N ILE A 173 -21.80 -9.11 -23.90
CA ILE A 173 -21.18 -10.41 -23.63
C ILE A 173 -20.60 -11.01 -24.91
N GLU A 174 -21.35 -10.98 -26.00
CA GLU A 174 -20.93 -11.49 -27.29
C GLU A 174 -19.65 -10.81 -27.77
N GLU A 175 -19.57 -9.47 -27.64
CA GLU A 175 -18.35 -8.71 -27.96
C GLU A 175 -17.15 -9.01 -27.03
N LEU A 176 -17.38 -9.40 -25.78
CA LEU A 176 -16.31 -9.73 -24.84
C LEU A 176 -15.79 -11.18 -25.01
N GLU A 177 -16.47 -12.00 -25.80
CA GLU A 177 -16.09 -13.40 -26.09
C GLU A 177 -15.35 -13.56 -27.43
N GLU A 178 -15.41 -12.50 -28.30
CA GLU A 178 -14.61 -12.40 -29.53
C GLU A 178 -13.16 -11.99 -29.24
#